data_173c2eddcbe3f8b3c14b882e91965b1f
#
_entry.id   173c2eddcbe3f8b3c14b882e91965b1f
#
_cell.length_a   1.000
_cell.length_b   1.000
_cell.length_c   1.000
_cell.angle_alpha   90.00
_cell.angle_beta   90.00
_cell.angle_gamma   90.00
#
_symmetry.space_group_name_H-M   'P 1'
#
loop_
_entity.id
_entity.type
_entity.pdbx_description
1 polymer ?
#
loop_
_entity_poly.entity_id
_entity_poly.type
_entity_poly.pdbx_seq_one_letter_code
_entity_poly.pdbx_strand_id
1 'polypeptide(L)'
;MKVSTRGRYGLRALVDMTIHSNNAPVSLVQVANRQKISLNYLEQVFGTLRKAGIVVSVKGAGGGYKLARDAESITVKEVLEALEGTFSIIDRIPGEE
;
A
#
# COMPACT_ATOMS: atom_id res chain seq x y z
N MET A 1 -8.71 7.67 -16.61
CA MET A 1 -8.04 7.97 -15.36
C MET A 1 -6.60 7.50 -15.39
N LYS A 2 -5.72 8.32 -14.92
CA LYS A 2 -4.31 8.00 -14.95
C LYS A 2 -3.86 7.56 -13.56
N VAL A 3 -3.21 6.43 -13.50
CA VAL A 3 -2.74 5.89 -12.23
C VAL A 3 -1.23 6.09 -12.15
N SER A 4 -0.77 6.72 -11.08
CA SER A 4 0.64 6.98 -10.89
C SER A 4 1.41 5.69 -10.68
N THR A 5 2.73 5.77 -10.80
CA THR A 5 3.59 4.63 -10.49
C THR A 5 3.37 4.17 -9.06
N ARG A 6 3.23 5.12 -8.14
CA ARG A 6 3.01 4.81 -6.75
C ARG A 6 1.70 4.06 -6.55
N GLY A 7 0.64 4.52 -7.20
CA GLY A 7 -0.65 3.85 -7.10
C GLY A 7 -0.61 2.46 -7.68
N ARG A 8 0.02 2.32 -8.85
CA ARG A 8 0.07 1.04 -9.53
C ARG A 8 0.88 0.00 -8.76
N TYR A 9 2.07 0.38 -8.31
CA TYR A 9 2.91 -0.54 -7.56
C TYR A 9 2.33 -0.81 -6.17
N GLY A 10 1.75 0.21 -5.55
CA GLY A 10 1.14 0.01 -4.25
C GLY A 10 -0.04 -0.94 -4.31
N LEU A 11 -0.86 -0.80 -5.34
CA LEU A 11 -2.00 -1.70 -5.51
C LEU A 11 -1.53 -3.13 -5.77
N ARG A 12 -0.52 -3.30 -6.62
CA ARG A 12 0.03 -4.63 -6.88
C ARG A 12 0.53 -5.29 -5.60
N ALA A 13 1.24 -4.51 -4.79
CA ALA A 13 1.79 -5.04 -3.55
C ALA A 13 0.69 -5.39 -2.56
N LEU A 14 -0.34 -4.57 -2.50
CA LEU A 14 -1.45 -4.83 -1.60
C LEU A 14 -2.21 -6.09 -2.00
N VAL A 15 -2.42 -6.29 -3.30
CA VAL A 15 -3.07 -7.50 -3.80
C VAL A 15 -2.21 -8.73 -3.47
N ASP A 16 -0.90 -8.63 -3.70
CA ASP A 16 0.02 -9.70 -3.38
C ASP A 16 -0.07 -10.08 -1.91
N MET A 17 -0.04 -9.07 -1.06
CA MET A 17 -0.13 -9.31 0.38
C MET A 17 -1.44 -10.00 0.75
N THR A 18 -2.53 -9.54 0.14
CA THR A 18 -3.85 -10.10 0.45
C THR A 18 -3.94 -11.56 0.03
N ILE A 19 -3.41 -11.87 -1.15
CA ILE A 19 -3.45 -13.23 -1.65
C ILE A 19 -2.64 -14.17 -0.76
N HIS A 20 -1.54 -13.69 -0.21
CA HIS A 20 -0.63 -14.53 0.56
C HIS A 20 -0.85 -14.42 2.07
N SER A 21 -1.84 -13.67 2.52
CA SER A 21 -1.98 -13.40 3.95
C SER A 21 -2.40 -14.64 4.75
N ASN A 22 -3.33 -15.39 4.22
CA ASN A 22 -3.78 -16.61 4.90
C ASN A 22 -4.07 -16.35 6.37
N ASN A 23 -4.68 -15.22 6.66
CA ASN A 23 -5.04 -14.77 8.01
C ASN A 23 -3.83 -14.49 8.90
N ALA A 24 -2.68 -14.27 8.31
CA ALA A 24 -1.46 -13.97 9.04
C ALA A 24 -0.80 -12.75 8.42
N PRO A 25 0.03 -12.03 9.20
CA PRO A 25 0.75 -10.89 8.63
C PRO A 25 1.69 -11.37 7.54
N VAL A 26 1.95 -10.50 6.58
CA VAL A 26 2.85 -10.78 5.47
C VAL A 26 4.02 -9.84 5.54
N SER A 27 5.22 -10.40 5.40
CA SER A 27 6.44 -9.63 5.43
C SER A 27 6.59 -8.84 4.13
N LEU A 28 6.96 -7.57 4.24
CA LEU A 28 7.21 -6.76 3.04
C LEU A 28 8.40 -7.25 2.26
N VAL A 29 9.36 -7.92 2.93
CA VAL A 29 10.50 -8.50 2.22
C VAL A 29 10.01 -9.52 1.20
N GLN A 30 9.05 -10.34 1.60
CA GLN A 30 8.50 -11.34 0.70
C GLN A 30 7.76 -10.70 -0.47
N VAL A 31 6.96 -9.67 -0.18
CA VAL A 31 6.25 -8.96 -1.24
C VAL A 31 7.23 -8.32 -2.20
N ALA A 32 8.27 -7.69 -1.65
CA ALA A 32 9.29 -7.04 -2.47
C ALA A 32 9.94 -8.04 -3.41
N ASN A 33 10.26 -9.22 -2.90
CA ASN A 33 10.91 -10.25 -3.71
C ASN A 33 9.99 -10.77 -4.81
N ARG A 34 8.73 -11.02 -4.47
CA ARG A 34 7.80 -11.53 -5.47
C ARG A 34 7.48 -10.51 -6.55
N GLN A 35 7.32 -9.26 -6.15
CA GLN A 35 6.89 -8.22 -7.08
C GLN A 35 8.06 -7.48 -7.73
N LYS A 36 9.28 -7.77 -7.31
CA LYS A 36 10.47 -7.10 -7.86
C LYS A 36 10.40 -5.60 -7.63
N ILE A 37 9.99 -5.22 -6.43
CA ILE A 37 9.91 -3.82 -6.02
C ILE A 37 10.84 -3.65 -4.82
N SER A 38 11.50 -2.50 -4.74
CA SER A 38 12.43 -2.27 -3.64
C SER A 38 11.69 -2.27 -2.30
N LEU A 39 12.32 -2.89 -1.30
CA LEU A 39 11.74 -2.92 0.04
C LEU A 39 11.55 -1.52 0.59
N ASN A 40 12.53 -0.67 0.36
CA ASN A 40 12.46 0.70 0.85
C ASN A 40 11.24 1.43 0.28
N TYR A 41 10.98 1.23 -1.00
CA TYR A 41 9.82 1.83 -1.63
C TYR A 41 8.53 1.29 -1.03
N LEU A 42 8.47 -0.03 -0.81
CA LEU A 42 7.29 -0.64 -0.22
C LEU A 42 7.05 -0.17 1.19
N GLU A 43 8.11 0.06 1.95
CA GLU A 43 7.93 0.57 3.30
C GLU A 43 7.27 1.94 3.29
N GLN A 44 7.63 2.78 2.33
CA GLN A 44 6.98 4.07 2.20
C GLN A 44 5.53 3.94 1.80
N VAL A 45 5.26 3.08 0.83
CA VAL A 45 3.91 2.86 0.34
C VAL A 45 3.01 2.31 1.46
N PHE A 46 3.51 1.30 2.18
CA PHE A 46 2.70 0.70 3.22
C PHE A 46 2.56 1.62 4.44
N GLY A 47 3.54 2.49 4.65
CA GLY A 47 3.38 3.53 5.66
C GLY A 47 2.21 4.45 5.34
N THR A 48 2.07 4.82 4.08
CA THR A 48 0.95 5.64 3.64
C THR A 48 -0.37 4.89 3.80
N LEU A 49 -0.39 3.62 3.39
CA LEU A 49 -1.61 2.82 3.53
C LEU A 49 -2.01 2.62 4.98
N ARG A 50 -1.02 2.51 5.88
CA ARG A 50 -1.29 2.38 7.29
C ARG A 50 -1.94 3.65 7.84
N LYS A 51 -1.40 4.79 7.46
CA LYS A 51 -1.97 6.07 7.91
C LYS A 51 -3.39 6.26 7.41
N ALA A 52 -3.69 5.69 6.26
CA ALA A 52 -5.04 5.77 5.68
C ALA A 52 -6.00 4.75 6.28
N GLY A 53 -5.51 3.88 7.16
CA GLY A 53 -6.39 2.90 7.79
C GLY A 53 -6.68 1.68 6.95
N ILE A 54 -5.89 1.45 5.91
CA ILE A 54 -6.11 0.32 5.00
C ILE A 54 -5.37 -0.91 5.48
N VAL A 55 -4.17 -0.73 6.06
CA VAL A 55 -3.40 -1.83 6.62
C VAL A 55 -2.98 -1.49 8.03
N VAL A 56 -2.61 -2.53 8.78
CA VAL A 56 -2.00 -2.36 10.09
C VAL A 56 -0.69 -3.12 10.11
N SER A 57 0.24 -2.68 10.92
CA SER A 57 1.51 -3.37 11.07
C SER A 57 1.46 -4.24 12.31
N VAL A 58 2.11 -5.41 12.22
CA VAL A 58 2.21 -6.34 13.32
C VAL A 58 3.68 -6.53 13.62
N LYS A 59 4.07 -6.28 14.85
CA LYS A 59 5.48 -6.33 15.23
C LYS A 59 5.88 -7.70 15.71
N GLY A 60 7.18 -7.96 15.74
CA GLY A 60 7.73 -9.16 16.27
C GLY A 60 8.04 -10.20 15.24
N ALA A 61 8.53 -11.35 15.71
CA ALA A 61 8.81 -12.46 14.82
C ALA A 61 7.50 -12.91 14.17
N GLY A 62 7.55 -13.14 12.88
CA GLY A 62 6.34 -13.49 12.15
C GLY A 62 5.43 -12.30 11.89
N GLY A 63 5.90 -11.09 12.18
CA GLY A 63 5.11 -9.90 11.94
C GLY A 63 5.18 -9.43 10.50
N GLY A 64 4.63 -8.30 10.25
CA GLY A 64 4.56 -7.72 8.91
C GLY A 64 3.34 -6.83 8.82
N TYR A 65 2.62 -6.93 7.73
CA TYR A 65 1.42 -6.13 7.53
C TYR A 65 0.23 -7.03 7.23
N LYS A 66 -0.93 -6.56 7.58
CA LYS A 66 -2.17 -7.22 7.19
C LYS A 66 -3.24 -6.15 6.96
N LEU A 67 -4.32 -6.54 6.32
CA LEU A 67 -5.42 -5.60 6.08
C LEU A 67 -6.04 -5.19 7.41
N ALA A 68 -6.42 -3.91 7.50
CA ALA A 68 -7.05 -3.39 8.71
C ALA A 68 -8.49 -3.84 8.84
N ARG A 69 -9.11 -4.21 7.72
CA ARG A 69 -10.49 -4.67 7.69
C ARG A 69 -10.68 -5.60 6.52
N ASP A 70 -11.86 -6.15 6.37
CA ASP A 70 -12.11 -7.14 5.32
C ASP A 70 -11.75 -6.62 3.95
N ALA A 71 -11.13 -7.48 3.15
CA ALA A 71 -10.73 -7.10 1.80
C ALA A 71 -11.93 -6.61 1.00
N GLU A 72 -13.08 -7.19 1.22
CA GLU A 72 -14.28 -6.82 0.48
C GLU A 72 -14.73 -5.40 0.76
N SER A 73 -14.34 -4.85 1.90
CA SER A 73 -14.72 -3.50 2.27
C SER A 73 -13.72 -2.47 1.78
N ILE A 74 -12.61 -2.90 1.19
CA ILE A 74 -11.56 -2.01 0.71
C ILE A 74 -11.65 -1.94 -0.80
N THR A 75 -11.88 -0.75 -1.33
CA THR A 75 -12.03 -0.58 -2.76
C THR A 75 -10.73 -0.15 -3.41
N VAL A 76 -10.59 -0.44 -4.70
CA VAL A 76 -9.45 0.03 -5.47
C VAL A 76 -9.40 1.55 -5.44
N LYS A 77 -10.54 2.20 -5.54
CA LYS A 77 -10.59 3.66 -5.51
C LYS A 77 -10.02 4.19 -4.20
N GLU A 78 -10.39 3.57 -3.09
CA GLU A 78 -9.91 3.99 -1.79
C GLU A 78 -8.39 3.86 -1.69
N VAL A 79 -7.86 2.75 -2.19
CA VAL A 79 -6.42 2.52 -2.16
C VAL A 79 -5.70 3.55 -3.02
N LEU A 80 -6.19 3.78 -4.22
CA LEU A 80 -5.54 4.73 -5.10
C LEU A 80 -5.62 6.14 -4.56
N GLU A 81 -6.74 6.51 -3.97
CA GLU A 81 -6.85 7.84 -3.38
C GLU A 81 -5.87 8.01 -2.23
N ALA A 82 -5.70 6.97 -1.43
CA ALA A 82 -4.75 7.05 -0.33
C ALA A 82 -3.32 7.23 -0.84
N LEU A 83 -2.96 6.49 -1.87
CA LEU A 83 -1.60 6.54 -2.39
C LEU A 83 -1.32 7.80 -3.18
N GLU A 84 -2.31 8.34 -3.84
CA GLU A 84 -2.11 9.50 -4.70
C GLU A 84 -2.56 10.81 -4.07
N GLY A 85 -3.20 10.75 -2.92
CA GLY A 85 -3.69 11.95 -2.28
C GLY A 85 -2.59 12.94 -1.97
N THR A 86 -1.47 12.44 -1.45
CA THR A 86 -0.36 13.31 -1.13
C THR A 86 0.20 13.96 -2.39
N PHE A 87 0.30 13.18 -3.45
CA PHE A 87 0.76 13.71 -4.71
C PHE A 87 -0.21 14.74 -5.28
N SER A 88 -1.49 14.49 -5.15
CA SER A 88 -2.49 15.43 -5.62
C SER A 88 -2.35 16.76 -4.89
N ILE A 89 -2.11 16.70 -3.60
CA ILE A 89 -1.91 17.91 -2.81
C ILE A 89 -0.67 18.64 -3.28
N ILE A 90 0.40 17.92 -3.51
CA ILE A 90 1.64 18.52 -3.98
C ILE A 90 1.44 19.13 -5.35
N ASP A 91 0.72 18.44 -6.22
CA ASP A 91 0.46 18.92 -7.56
C ASP A 91 -0.35 20.21 -7.58
N ARG A 92 -1.10 20.45 -6.51
CA ARG A 92 -1.93 21.64 -6.43
C ARG A 92 -1.24 22.82 -5.80
N ILE A 93 0.02 22.65 -5.49
CA ILE A 93 0.77 23.76 -4.95
C ILE A 93 0.84 24.84 -6.00
N PRO A 94 0.84 26.11 -5.57
CA PRO A 94 0.83 27.21 -6.51
C PRO A 94 1.87 27.03 -7.61
N GLY A 95 1.45 27.34 -8.81
CA GLY A 95 2.29 27.15 -9.95
C GLY A 95 1.91 25.94 -10.76
N GLU A 96 1.07 25.13 -10.22
CA GLU A 96 0.68 23.90 -10.86
C GLU A 96 -0.51 24.03 -11.76
N GLU A 97 -1.32 24.99 -11.52
CA GLU A 97 -2.57 25.05 -12.23
C GLU A 97 -2.42 25.19 -13.69
#